data_b2175a22726ecbb2aed04a4af6cc33da
#
_entry.id   b2175a22726ecbb2aed04a4af6cc33da
#
_cell.length_a   1.000
_cell.length_b   1.000
_cell.length_c   1.000
_cell.angle_alpha   90.00
_cell.angle_beta   90.00
_cell.angle_gamma   90.00
#
_symmetry.space_group_name_H-M   'P 1'
#
loop_
_entity.id
_entity.type
_entity.pdbx_description
1 polymer ?
#
loop_
_entity_poly.entity_id
_entity_poly.type
_entity_poly.pdbx_seq_one_letter_code
_entity_poly.pdbx_strand_id
1 'polypeptide(L)'
;TDAASYEGKGISKALDPHDTILEDLISRKVTGHDARDRCDAVLAKLNYHDAIIFKRILNRDLRLGMGIKTINKVWKGLIPEFGVMLCSPANEKTLDKMDYPCLAQLKLDGMRSVVIVNNDSVQVKSRSGKDIQLHGEFDEQFSKLAQGGSWVFDGELLVLGDDGNPLD
;
A
#
# COMPACT_ATOMS: atom_id res chain seq x y z
N THR A 1 17.59 -29.12 0.75
CA THR A 1 18.83 -28.40 1.00
C THR A 1 18.66 -27.63 2.29
N ASP A 2 19.40 -28.08 3.27
CA ASP A 2 19.27 -27.77 4.69
C ASP A 2 19.43 -26.30 5.00
N ALA A 3 18.33 -25.69 5.50
CA ALA A 3 18.34 -24.35 6.07
C ALA A 3 19.06 -24.28 7.45
N ALA A 4 19.61 -25.40 7.92
CA ALA A 4 20.12 -25.54 9.28
C ALA A 4 21.62 -25.17 9.46
N SER A 5 22.31 -24.79 8.39
CA SER A 5 23.75 -24.45 8.49
C SER A 5 24.05 -22.98 8.23
N TYR A 6 23.05 -22.11 8.17
CA TYR A 6 23.25 -20.67 8.02
C TYR A 6 23.35 -19.98 9.39
N GLU A 7 24.44 -20.21 10.09
CA GLU A 7 24.88 -19.27 11.13
C GLU A 7 25.37 -17.98 10.45
N GLY A 8 24.45 -17.32 9.77
CA GLY A 8 24.71 -16.03 9.17
C GLY A 8 24.85 -14.99 10.26
N LYS A 9 26.02 -14.40 10.36
CA LYS A 9 26.15 -13.01 10.85
C LYS A 9 25.50 -12.13 9.78
N GLY A 10 24.16 -12.34 9.67
CA GLY A 10 23.36 -11.97 8.55
C GLY A 10 23.19 -10.47 8.39
N ILE A 11 22.43 -10.12 7.37
CA ILE A 11 21.81 -8.86 7.01
C ILE A 11 21.51 -7.91 8.19
N SER A 12 21.27 -8.43 9.39
CA SER A 12 21.09 -7.64 10.62
C SER A 12 22.32 -6.80 11.00
N LYS A 13 23.53 -7.16 10.57
CA LYS A 13 24.72 -6.32 10.81
C LYS A 13 24.95 -5.28 9.72
N ALA A 14 24.44 -5.51 8.52
CA ALA A 14 24.55 -4.57 7.41
C ALA A 14 23.30 -3.69 7.27
N LEU A 15 22.19 -4.15 7.83
CA LEU A 15 21.01 -3.37 8.16
C LEU A 15 21.02 -3.06 9.66
N ASP A 16 22.22 -2.76 10.21
CA ASP A 16 22.37 -2.20 11.55
C ASP A 16 21.25 -1.16 11.72
N PRO A 17 20.47 -1.20 12.82
CA PRO A 17 19.48 -0.17 13.13
C PRO A 17 20.04 1.26 13.09
N HIS A 18 21.36 1.39 13.13
CA HIS A 18 22.09 2.65 12.95
C HIS A 18 22.47 2.96 11.48
N ASP A 19 22.29 2.02 10.54
CA ASP A 19 22.46 2.30 9.12
C ASP A 19 21.13 2.76 8.52
N THR A 20 20.88 4.06 8.62
CA THR A 20 19.63 4.72 8.28
C THR A 20 19.33 4.77 6.78
N ILE A 21 20.11 4.09 5.91
CA ILE A 21 19.97 4.23 4.46
C ILE A 21 18.54 3.89 3.98
N LEU A 22 17.92 2.83 4.50
CA LEU A 22 16.54 2.47 4.10
C LEU A 22 15.52 3.51 4.56
N GLU A 23 15.66 4.05 5.77
CA GLU A 23 14.82 5.13 6.29
C GLU A 23 15.02 6.43 5.51
N ASP A 24 16.27 6.77 5.20
CA ASP A 24 16.62 7.93 4.40
C ASP A 24 16.04 7.85 2.98
N LEU A 25 15.99 6.64 2.38
CA LEU A 25 15.37 6.40 1.08
C LEU A 25 13.83 6.47 1.16
N ILE A 26 13.23 5.89 2.20
CA ILE A 26 11.77 5.89 2.40
C ILE A 26 11.27 7.32 2.62
N SER A 27 11.98 8.09 3.46
CA SER A 27 11.65 9.49 3.76
C SER A 27 12.06 10.46 2.65
N ARG A 28 12.70 9.99 1.58
CA ARG A 28 13.27 10.81 0.50
C ARG A 28 14.30 11.85 0.96
N LYS A 29 14.91 11.65 2.11
CA LYS A 29 15.99 12.49 2.62
C LYS A 29 17.23 12.38 1.74
N VAL A 30 17.42 11.23 1.10
CA VAL A 30 18.50 10.95 0.15
C VAL A 30 17.90 10.51 -1.17
N THR A 31 18.30 11.14 -2.27
CA THR A 31 17.77 10.88 -3.63
C THR A 31 18.88 10.98 -4.68
N GLY A 32 18.59 10.59 -5.92
CA GLY A 32 19.49 10.77 -7.07
C GLY A 32 20.81 10.01 -6.94
N HIS A 33 21.92 10.69 -7.24
CA HIS A 33 23.26 10.10 -7.22
C HIS A 33 23.71 9.74 -5.81
N ASP A 34 23.47 10.59 -4.81
CA ASP A 34 23.83 10.33 -3.41
C ASP A 34 23.17 9.05 -2.87
N ALA A 35 21.89 8.84 -3.20
CA ALA A 35 21.19 7.60 -2.85
C ALA A 35 21.86 6.36 -3.47
N ARG A 36 22.31 6.49 -4.72
CA ARG A 36 22.99 5.40 -5.44
C ARG A 36 24.34 5.08 -4.83
N ASP A 37 25.16 6.11 -4.60
CA ASP A 37 26.50 5.97 -4.01
C ASP A 37 26.44 5.34 -2.61
N ARG A 38 25.47 5.75 -1.79
CA ARG A 38 25.25 5.18 -0.46
C ARG A 38 24.79 3.72 -0.52
N CYS A 39 23.89 3.38 -1.44
CA CYS A 39 23.48 1.99 -1.66
C CYS A 39 24.66 1.12 -2.11
N ASP A 40 25.51 1.62 -3.01
CA ASP A 40 26.68 0.91 -3.50
C ASP A 40 27.72 0.72 -2.36
N ALA A 41 27.89 1.72 -1.50
CA ALA A 41 28.74 1.60 -0.32
C ALA A 41 28.26 0.52 0.67
N VAL A 42 26.93 0.37 0.84
CA VAL A 42 26.35 -0.72 1.64
C VAL A 42 26.58 -2.07 0.96
N LEU A 43 26.28 -2.16 -0.36
CA LEU A 43 26.47 -3.39 -1.14
C LEU A 43 27.91 -3.90 -1.11
N ALA A 44 28.89 -3.00 -1.13
CA ALA A 44 30.32 -3.35 -1.07
C ALA A 44 30.74 -4.02 0.25
N LYS A 45 29.97 -3.83 1.32
CA LYS A 45 30.24 -4.41 2.65
C LYS A 45 29.52 -5.75 2.87
N LEU A 46 28.57 -6.10 2.00
CA LEU A 46 27.74 -7.29 2.13
C LEU A 46 28.39 -8.50 1.48
N ASN A 47 28.13 -9.70 2.05
CA ASN A 47 28.40 -10.94 1.35
C ASN A 47 27.43 -11.12 0.17
N TYR A 48 27.69 -12.09 -0.71
CA TYR A 48 26.92 -12.33 -1.92
C TYR A 48 25.42 -12.51 -1.67
N HIS A 49 25.05 -13.30 -0.66
CA HIS A 49 23.63 -13.59 -0.36
C HIS A 49 22.90 -12.38 0.20
N ASP A 50 23.54 -11.68 1.12
CA ASP A 50 22.96 -10.46 1.72
C ASP A 50 22.85 -9.34 0.69
N ALA A 51 23.83 -9.22 -0.22
CA ALA A 51 23.75 -8.26 -1.32
C ALA A 51 22.54 -8.54 -2.26
N ILE A 52 22.24 -9.81 -2.54
CA ILE A 52 21.05 -10.20 -3.30
C ILE A 52 19.77 -9.76 -2.57
N ILE A 53 19.66 -10.04 -1.28
CA ILE A 53 18.49 -9.67 -0.49
C ILE A 53 18.36 -8.14 -0.42
N PHE A 54 19.44 -7.42 -0.17
CA PHE A 54 19.41 -5.96 -0.15
C PHE A 54 18.96 -5.36 -1.49
N LYS A 55 19.47 -5.86 -2.62
CA LYS A 55 18.98 -5.48 -3.95
C LYS A 55 17.48 -5.75 -4.15
N ARG A 56 16.97 -6.89 -3.65
CA ARG A 56 15.53 -7.21 -3.70
C ARG A 56 14.69 -6.25 -2.87
N ILE A 57 15.17 -5.84 -1.70
CA ILE A 57 14.52 -4.82 -0.86
C ILE A 57 14.46 -3.49 -1.61
N LEU A 58 15.56 -3.04 -2.21
CA LEU A 58 15.60 -1.80 -3.00
C LEU A 58 14.64 -1.84 -4.19
N ASN A 59 14.51 -3.00 -4.85
CA ASN A 59 13.58 -3.21 -5.96
C ASN A 59 12.12 -3.41 -5.50
N ARG A 60 11.86 -3.46 -4.18
CA ARG A 60 10.55 -3.75 -3.59
C ARG A 60 9.94 -5.08 -4.08
N ASP A 61 10.77 -6.03 -4.43
CA ASP A 61 10.39 -7.36 -4.90
C ASP A 61 11.31 -8.42 -4.28
N LEU A 62 10.88 -8.97 -3.16
CA LEU A 62 11.64 -9.97 -2.42
C LEU A 62 11.68 -11.34 -3.12
N ARG A 63 10.84 -11.57 -4.14
CA ARG A 63 10.72 -12.83 -4.89
C ARG A 63 10.55 -14.06 -4.00
N LEU A 64 9.71 -13.91 -2.96
CA LEU A 64 9.49 -14.98 -1.99
C LEU A 64 8.60 -16.12 -2.52
N GLY A 65 7.94 -15.93 -3.65
CA GLY A 65 6.96 -16.87 -4.19
C GLY A 65 5.71 -17.04 -3.34
N MET A 66 5.50 -16.14 -2.36
CA MET A 66 4.34 -16.13 -1.48
C MET A 66 3.80 -14.71 -1.29
N GLY A 67 2.49 -14.60 -1.15
CA GLY A 67 1.82 -13.32 -0.89
C GLY A 67 1.69 -12.99 0.60
N ILE A 68 1.30 -11.74 0.87
CA ILE A 68 1.09 -11.20 2.23
C ILE A 68 0.19 -12.11 3.07
N LYS A 69 -0.91 -12.61 2.50
CA LYS A 69 -1.84 -13.51 3.20
C LYS A 69 -1.16 -14.79 3.71
N THR A 70 -0.24 -15.35 2.91
CA THR A 70 0.51 -16.56 3.30
C THR A 70 1.48 -16.25 4.44
N ILE A 71 2.15 -15.10 4.38
CA ILE A 71 3.06 -14.64 5.42
C ILE A 71 2.29 -14.41 6.72
N ASN A 72 1.18 -13.65 6.66
CA ASN A 72 0.35 -13.34 7.82
C ASN A 72 -0.38 -14.55 8.42
N LYS A 73 -0.51 -15.63 7.65
CA LYS A 73 -1.05 -16.90 8.17
C LYS A 73 -0.09 -17.58 9.14
N VAL A 74 1.22 -17.45 8.90
CA VAL A 74 2.28 -17.99 9.77
C VAL A 74 2.62 -17.01 10.88
N TRP A 75 2.84 -15.75 10.53
CA TRP A 75 3.14 -14.67 11.46
C TRP A 75 1.98 -13.68 11.46
N LYS A 76 1.04 -13.90 12.36
CA LYS A 76 -0.22 -13.15 12.41
C LYS A 76 0.02 -11.65 12.54
N GLY A 77 -0.42 -10.90 11.52
CA GLY A 77 -0.33 -9.44 11.51
C GLY A 77 1.08 -8.86 11.30
N LEU A 78 2.05 -9.70 10.85
CA LEU A 78 3.42 -9.22 10.57
C LEU A 78 3.44 -8.12 9.51
N ILE A 79 2.64 -8.27 8.46
CA ILE A 79 2.51 -7.28 7.41
C ILE A 79 1.13 -6.64 7.53
N PRO A 80 1.05 -5.33 7.83
CA PRO A 80 -0.24 -4.64 7.86
C PRO A 80 -0.96 -4.74 6.52
N GLU A 81 -2.24 -5.08 6.55
CA GLU A 81 -3.09 -5.13 5.36
C GLU A 81 -4.14 -4.02 5.42
N PHE A 82 -4.28 -3.27 4.34
CA PHE A 82 -5.37 -2.33 4.16
C PHE A 82 -6.53 -3.09 3.50
N GLY A 83 -7.49 -3.51 4.32
CA GLY A 83 -8.63 -4.27 3.87
C GLY A 83 -9.72 -3.38 3.30
N VAL A 84 -10.11 -3.61 2.05
CA VAL A 84 -11.30 -3.03 1.45
C VAL A 84 -12.26 -4.12 1.04
N MET A 85 -13.56 -3.85 1.12
CA MET A 85 -14.58 -4.79 0.67
C MET A 85 -14.50 -4.95 -0.86
N LEU A 86 -14.58 -6.19 -1.33
CA LEU A 86 -14.58 -6.52 -2.74
C LEU A 86 -15.89 -7.17 -3.11
N CYS A 87 -16.43 -6.79 -4.29
CA CYS A 87 -17.59 -7.44 -4.85
C CYS A 87 -17.24 -8.83 -5.40
N SER A 88 -18.13 -9.78 -5.23
CA SER A 88 -18.10 -11.05 -5.92
C SER A 88 -18.78 -10.94 -7.29
N PRO A 89 -18.37 -11.72 -8.31
CA PRO A 89 -19.08 -11.77 -9.57
C PRO A 89 -20.52 -12.19 -9.36
N ALA A 90 -21.46 -11.54 -10.06
CA ALA A 90 -22.85 -11.95 -10.07
C ALA A 90 -22.99 -13.26 -10.85
N ASN A 91 -23.60 -14.25 -10.24
CA ASN A 91 -24.04 -15.50 -10.85
C ASN A 91 -25.31 -15.97 -10.14
N GLU A 92 -26.02 -16.94 -10.73
CA GLU A 92 -27.29 -17.42 -10.19
C GLU A 92 -27.18 -17.79 -8.70
N LYS A 93 -26.12 -18.53 -8.31
CA LYS A 93 -25.91 -18.93 -6.91
C LYS A 93 -25.68 -17.76 -5.94
N THR A 94 -25.13 -16.64 -6.42
CA THR A 94 -24.96 -15.44 -5.59
C THR A 94 -26.23 -14.62 -5.52
N LEU A 95 -27.01 -14.57 -6.60
CA LEU A 95 -28.31 -13.89 -6.65
C LEU A 95 -29.34 -14.60 -5.75
N ASP A 96 -29.38 -15.94 -5.76
CA ASP A 96 -30.28 -16.73 -4.89
C ASP A 96 -30.00 -16.55 -3.39
N LYS A 97 -28.81 -16.05 -3.03
CA LYS A 97 -28.42 -15.81 -1.63
C LYS A 97 -28.57 -14.35 -1.21
N MET A 98 -29.04 -13.49 -2.10
CA MET A 98 -29.24 -12.08 -1.76
C MET A 98 -30.50 -11.89 -0.94
N ASP A 99 -30.37 -11.12 0.13
CA ASP A 99 -31.53 -10.66 0.89
C ASP A 99 -32.18 -9.47 0.19
N TYR A 100 -33.51 -9.44 0.20
CA TYR A 100 -34.31 -8.36 -0.38
C TYR A 100 -35.11 -7.61 0.70
N PRO A 101 -35.23 -6.27 0.58
CA PRO A 101 -34.83 -5.41 -0.53
C PRO A 101 -33.30 -5.16 -0.54
N CYS A 102 -32.72 -5.02 -1.74
CA CYS A 102 -31.30 -4.71 -1.96
C CYS A 102 -31.13 -3.36 -2.67
N LEU A 103 -29.95 -2.77 -2.53
CA LEU A 103 -29.56 -1.56 -3.25
C LEU A 103 -28.89 -1.94 -4.58
N ALA A 104 -29.27 -1.26 -5.65
CA ALA A 104 -28.61 -1.34 -6.93
C ALA A 104 -27.92 -0.01 -7.23
N GLN A 105 -26.66 -0.07 -7.63
CA GLN A 105 -25.83 1.10 -7.94
C GLN A 105 -25.13 0.90 -9.28
N LEU A 106 -24.91 2.00 -10.00
CA LEU A 106 -24.06 1.99 -11.17
C LEU A 106 -22.61 1.68 -10.74
N LYS A 107 -21.97 0.73 -11.43
CA LYS A 107 -20.55 0.48 -11.23
C LYS A 107 -19.75 1.50 -12.04
N LEU A 108 -19.21 2.46 -11.35
CA LEU A 108 -18.31 3.45 -11.94
C LEU A 108 -16.95 2.81 -12.26
N ASP A 109 -16.32 3.29 -13.31
CA ASP A 109 -14.97 2.87 -13.72
C ASP A 109 -14.01 4.03 -13.50
N GLY A 110 -13.18 3.91 -12.47
CA GLY A 110 -12.27 4.94 -12.02
C GLY A 110 -11.24 4.38 -11.05
N MET A 111 -10.73 5.22 -10.17
CA MET A 111 -9.79 4.82 -9.14
C MET A 111 -10.48 4.77 -7.78
N ARG A 112 -10.64 3.56 -7.21
CA ARG A 112 -11.20 3.43 -5.87
C ARG A 112 -10.42 4.27 -4.87
N SER A 113 -11.14 5.08 -4.12
CA SER A 113 -10.60 6.00 -3.13
C SER A 113 -11.33 5.81 -1.81
N VAL A 114 -10.56 5.57 -0.76
CA VAL A 114 -11.06 5.50 0.61
C VAL A 114 -10.63 6.77 1.32
N VAL A 115 -11.61 7.63 1.62
CA VAL A 115 -11.35 8.90 2.31
C VAL A 115 -11.59 8.71 3.78
N ILE A 116 -10.56 8.94 4.57
CA ILE A 116 -10.59 8.84 6.03
C ILE A 116 -10.58 10.26 6.58
N VAL A 117 -11.67 10.65 7.22
CA VAL A 117 -11.78 11.95 7.91
C VAL A 117 -11.69 11.71 9.40
N ASN A 118 -10.80 12.42 10.05
CA ASN A 118 -10.67 12.39 11.51
C ASN A 118 -10.58 13.83 12.01
N ASN A 119 -11.69 14.33 12.54
CA ASN A 119 -11.91 15.76 12.81
C ASN A 119 -11.68 16.58 11.54
N ASP A 120 -10.61 17.41 11.50
CA ASP A 120 -10.28 18.28 10.36
C ASP A 120 -9.22 17.68 9.43
N SER A 121 -8.74 16.47 9.71
CA SER A 121 -7.74 15.78 8.89
C SER A 121 -8.41 14.89 7.87
N VAL A 122 -8.12 15.10 6.59
CA VAL A 122 -8.60 14.29 5.46
C VAL A 122 -7.43 13.53 4.86
N GLN A 123 -7.56 12.21 4.76
CA GLN A 123 -6.59 11.34 4.12
C GLN A 123 -7.27 10.52 3.05
N VAL A 124 -6.70 10.48 1.86
CA VAL A 124 -7.22 9.68 0.76
C VAL A 124 -6.29 8.50 0.49
N LYS A 125 -6.84 7.31 0.53
CA LYS A 125 -6.12 6.05 0.32
C LYS A 125 -6.62 5.34 -0.93
N SER A 126 -5.70 4.74 -1.66
CA SER A 126 -6.04 3.83 -2.76
C SER A 126 -6.54 2.49 -2.24
N ARG A 127 -7.02 1.62 -3.12
CA ARG A 127 -7.41 0.24 -2.82
C ARG A 127 -6.36 -0.57 -2.05
N SER A 128 -5.08 -0.27 -2.24
CA SER A 128 -3.97 -0.94 -1.55
C SER A 128 -3.47 -0.21 -0.31
N GLY A 129 -4.17 0.86 0.13
CA GLY A 129 -3.81 1.64 1.31
C GLY A 129 -2.71 2.68 1.08
N LYS A 130 -2.29 2.91 -0.17
CA LYS A 130 -1.31 3.95 -0.50
C LYS A 130 -1.98 5.33 -0.48
N ASP A 131 -1.27 6.34 0.00
CA ASP A 131 -1.76 7.71 -0.03
C ASP A 131 -1.94 8.21 -1.47
N ILE A 132 -3.09 8.84 -1.71
CA ILE A 132 -3.39 9.57 -2.93
C ILE A 132 -3.28 11.05 -2.58
N GLN A 133 -2.39 11.77 -3.27
CA GLN A 133 -2.18 13.19 -3.04
C GLN A 133 -3.15 13.99 -3.92
N LEU A 134 -4.19 14.53 -3.31
CA LEU A 134 -5.17 15.41 -3.97
C LEU A 134 -4.96 16.88 -3.60
N HIS A 135 -3.84 17.20 -2.91
CA HIS A 135 -3.43 18.57 -2.56
C HIS A 135 -4.52 19.40 -1.85
N GLY A 136 -5.39 18.73 -1.09
CA GLY A 136 -6.46 19.36 -0.34
C GLY A 136 -7.69 19.74 -1.15
N GLU A 137 -7.78 19.36 -2.41
CA GLU A 137 -8.86 19.76 -3.34
C GLU A 137 -10.26 19.40 -2.82
N PHE A 138 -10.38 18.30 -2.07
CA PHE A 138 -11.65 17.82 -1.52
C PHE A 138 -11.76 17.94 0.00
N ASP A 139 -10.75 18.48 0.68
CA ASP A 139 -10.68 18.46 2.14
C ASP A 139 -11.87 19.20 2.77
N GLU A 140 -12.22 20.36 2.24
CA GLU A 140 -13.34 21.16 2.74
C GLU A 140 -14.69 20.43 2.59
N GLN A 141 -14.90 19.78 1.45
CA GLN A 141 -16.15 19.05 1.16
C GLN A 141 -16.31 17.85 2.12
N PHE A 142 -15.24 17.06 2.31
CA PHE A 142 -15.29 15.92 3.19
C PHE A 142 -15.37 16.33 4.67
N SER A 143 -14.70 17.42 5.08
CA SER A 143 -14.82 17.96 6.45
C SER A 143 -16.24 18.42 6.74
N LYS A 144 -16.90 19.09 5.78
CA LYS A 144 -18.31 19.47 5.89
C LYS A 144 -19.24 18.25 6.01
N LEU A 145 -19.00 17.22 5.21
CA LEU A 145 -19.78 15.98 5.28
C LEU A 145 -19.60 15.25 6.62
N ALA A 146 -18.39 15.28 7.16
CA ALA A 146 -18.05 14.64 8.43
C ALA A 146 -18.62 15.37 9.65
N GLN A 147 -18.99 16.65 9.53
CA GLN A 147 -19.60 17.46 10.62
C GLN A 147 -18.79 17.40 11.93
N GLY A 148 -17.46 17.43 11.84
CA GLY A 148 -16.57 17.34 12.99
C GLY A 148 -16.44 15.96 13.63
N GLY A 149 -17.00 14.92 12.99
CA GLY A 149 -16.85 13.52 13.39
C GLY A 149 -15.72 12.79 12.69
N SER A 150 -15.55 11.51 13.03
CA SER A 150 -14.65 10.59 12.33
C SER A 150 -15.45 9.70 11.40
N TRP A 151 -15.10 9.72 10.11
CA TRP A 151 -15.83 9.01 9.06
C TRP A 151 -14.89 8.35 8.06
N VAL A 152 -15.38 7.31 7.43
CA VAL A 152 -14.74 6.68 6.29
C VAL A 152 -15.72 6.71 5.11
N PHE A 153 -15.31 7.33 4.02
CA PHE A 153 -16.06 7.35 2.78
C PHE A 153 -15.35 6.44 1.78
N ASP A 154 -16.08 5.51 1.20
CA ASP A 154 -15.56 4.58 0.20
C ASP A 154 -16.25 4.88 -1.13
N GLY A 155 -15.48 5.25 -2.14
CA GLY A 155 -15.99 5.71 -3.42
C GLY A 155 -15.03 5.48 -4.57
N GLU A 156 -15.40 6.04 -5.71
CA GLU A 156 -14.61 5.99 -6.93
C GLU A 156 -14.22 7.39 -7.35
N LEU A 157 -12.94 7.64 -7.53
CA LEU A 157 -12.41 8.90 -8.05
C LEU A 157 -12.44 8.85 -9.56
N LEU A 158 -13.12 9.81 -10.16
CA LEU A 158 -13.27 9.96 -11.60
C LEU A 158 -12.66 11.27 -12.06
N VAL A 159 -12.11 11.28 -13.26
CA VAL A 159 -11.79 12.52 -13.98
C VAL A 159 -12.96 12.81 -14.91
N LEU A 160 -13.51 14.00 -14.80
CA LEU A 160 -14.62 14.43 -15.66
C LEU A 160 -14.10 15.32 -16.79
N GLY A 161 -14.65 15.14 -17.97
CA GLY A 161 -14.46 16.07 -19.07
C GLY A 161 -15.27 17.36 -18.89
N ASP A 162 -15.09 18.31 -19.79
CA ASP A 162 -15.80 19.60 -19.80
C ASP A 162 -17.33 19.41 -19.96
N ASP A 163 -17.76 18.29 -20.49
CA ASP A 163 -19.16 17.88 -20.63
C ASP A 163 -19.75 17.21 -19.38
N GLY A 164 -18.95 17.07 -18.32
CA GLY A 164 -19.32 16.43 -17.07
C GLY A 164 -19.36 14.90 -17.13
N ASN A 165 -18.95 14.29 -18.24
CA ASN A 165 -18.84 12.84 -18.37
C ASN A 165 -17.48 12.34 -17.90
N PRO A 166 -17.38 11.12 -17.33
CA PRO A 166 -16.10 10.51 -17.03
C PRO A 166 -15.23 10.38 -18.28
N LEU A 167 -13.95 10.72 -18.14
CA LEU A 167 -12.95 10.45 -19.16
C LEU A 167 -12.45 9.01 -19.01
N ASP A 168 -12.33 8.32 -20.15
CA ASP A 168 -11.78 6.95 -20.26
C ASP A 168 -10.25 6.93 -20.06
#